data_c2f9ce676109ffa135034650ff2e6c8c
#
_entry.id   c2f9ce676109ffa135034650ff2e6c8c
#
_cell.length_a   1.000
_cell.length_b   1.000
_cell.length_c   1.000
_cell.angle_alpha   90.00
_cell.angle_beta   90.00
_cell.angle_gamma   90.00
#
_symmetry.space_group_name_H-M   'P 1'
#
loop_
_entity.id
_entity.type
_entity.pdbx_description
1 polymer ?
#
loop_
_entity_poly.entity_id
_entity_poly.type
_entity_poly.pdbx_seq_one_letter_code
_entity_poly.pdbx_strand_id
1 'polypeptide(L)'
;PALADKQGWALFISTPDGTASWFYDMWCFCGEQEWDDWQRWSFTTIEGGNVKKEEVEAARGQLDPRTFRQEFEASFENLTGLVAVSFSDENIDKEVQDLHMMPLLIGLDFNVDPMAGICAVKHNDTLYVFDEIMLTGGATTWDFAEEVVRRYGVDRRVIACPDPTGSARKTSGVGVTDHTILRRNGFTVMSPK
;
A
#
# COMPACT_ATOMS: atom_id res chain seq x y z
N PRO A 1 -22.46 -21.19 -21.11
CA PRO A 1 -23.41 -22.11 -21.76
C PRO A 1 -22.74 -23.02 -22.78
N ALA A 2 -21.91 -22.48 -23.70
CA ALA A 2 -21.36 -23.28 -24.82
C ALA A 2 -20.46 -24.46 -24.40
N LEU A 3 -19.75 -24.37 -23.29
CA LEU A 3 -18.90 -25.45 -22.77
C LEU A 3 -19.73 -26.52 -22.09
N ALA A 4 -20.79 -26.12 -21.37
CA ALA A 4 -21.68 -27.06 -20.66
C ALA A 4 -22.47 -27.96 -21.63
N ASP A 5 -22.96 -27.42 -22.75
CA ASP A 5 -23.75 -28.16 -23.75
C ASP A 5 -22.96 -29.29 -24.42
N LYS A 6 -21.64 -29.18 -24.49
CA LYS A 6 -20.77 -30.12 -25.21
C LYS A 6 -19.78 -30.85 -24.29
N GLN A 7 -19.88 -30.66 -23.00
CA GLN A 7 -18.88 -31.16 -22.03
C GLN A 7 -17.44 -30.79 -22.48
N GLY A 8 -17.31 -29.55 -22.98
CA GLY A 8 -16.05 -29.02 -23.49
C GLY A 8 -15.10 -28.58 -22.37
N TRP A 9 -13.91 -28.27 -22.75
CA TRP A 9 -12.89 -27.70 -21.87
C TRP A 9 -12.38 -26.37 -22.42
N ALA A 10 -11.76 -25.56 -21.57
CA ALA A 10 -11.13 -24.30 -21.95
C ALA A 10 -9.71 -24.27 -21.40
N LEU A 11 -8.81 -23.70 -22.19
CA LEU A 11 -7.43 -23.43 -21.79
C LEU A 11 -7.19 -21.92 -21.89
N PHE A 12 -6.73 -21.34 -20.80
CA PHE A 12 -6.34 -19.94 -20.74
C PHE A 12 -4.82 -19.87 -20.61
N ILE A 13 -4.19 -19.12 -21.50
CA ILE A 13 -2.73 -18.96 -21.54
C ILE A 13 -2.44 -17.47 -21.55
N SER A 14 -1.61 -17.01 -20.63
CA SER A 14 -1.16 -15.62 -20.56
C SER A 14 0.19 -15.53 -19.85
N THR A 15 0.95 -14.49 -20.15
CA THR A 15 1.98 -13.98 -19.24
C THR A 15 1.26 -13.32 -18.05
N PRO A 16 1.73 -13.48 -16.81
CA PRO A 16 1.18 -12.77 -15.67
C PRO A 16 1.18 -11.25 -15.88
N ASP A 17 0.06 -10.59 -15.61
CA ASP A 17 -0.09 -9.15 -15.75
C ASP A 17 -0.75 -8.55 -14.50
N GLY A 18 0.03 -8.42 -13.44
CA GLY A 18 -0.42 -7.86 -12.18
C GLY A 18 -1.44 -8.70 -11.42
N THR A 19 -1.69 -8.30 -10.18
CA THR A 19 -2.64 -8.97 -9.28
C THR A 19 -4.07 -8.41 -9.37
N ALA A 20 -4.28 -7.35 -10.15
CA ALA A 20 -5.61 -6.74 -10.38
C ALA A 20 -6.28 -7.22 -11.67
N SER A 21 -5.85 -8.33 -12.24
CA SER A 21 -6.36 -8.87 -13.49
C SER A 21 -7.31 -10.04 -13.25
N TRP A 22 -8.32 -10.18 -14.13
CA TRP A 22 -9.23 -11.32 -14.10
C TRP A 22 -8.50 -12.68 -14.22
N PHE A 23 -7.34 -12.69 -14.87
CA PHE A 23 -6.50 -13.89 -15.01
C PHE A 23 -5.85 -14.29 -13.70
N TYR A 24 -5.45 -13.30 -12.88
CA TYR A 24 -4.97 -13.53 -11.53
C TYR A 24 -6.07 -14.08 -10.62
N ASP A 25 -7.28 -13.52 -10.71
CA ASP A 25 -8.43 -14.04 -9.95
C ASP A 25 -8.70 -15.51 -10.29
N MET A 26 -8.71 -15.86 -11.57
CA MET A 26 -8.83 -17.26 -12.01
C MET A 26 -7.67 -18.13 -11.50
N TRP A 27 -6.46 -17.61 -11.53
CA TRP A 27 -5.29 -18.31 -11.01
C TRP A 27 -5.44 -18.64 -9.53
N CYS A 28 -5.95 -17.72 -8.72
CA CYS A 28 -6.22 -17.94 -7.31
C CYS A 28 -7.32 -18.98 -7.11
N PHE A 29 -8.43 -18.87 -7.82
CA PHE A 29 -9.54 -19.85 -7.75
C PHE A 29 -9.10 -21.27 -8.04
N CYS A 30 -8.23 -21.48 -9.00
CA CYS A 30 -7.70 -22.83 -9.30
C CYS A 30 -6.89 -23.47 -8.16
N GLY A 31 -6.57 -22.72 -7.10
CA GLY A 31 -5.86 -23.22 -5.92
C GLY A 31 -6.76 -23.57 -4.75
N GLU A 32 -8.04 -23.28 -4.84
CA GLU A 32 -9.03 -23.57 -3.79
C GLU A 32 -9.60 -24.96 -3.96
N GLN A 33 -9.81 -25.71 -2.86
CA GLN A 33 -10.25 -27.11 -2.89
C GLN A 33 -11.65 -27.32 -3.47
N GLU A 34 -12.44 -26.28 -3.64
CA GLU A 34 -13.80 -26.34 -4.16
C GLU A 34 -13.90 -26.45 -5.70
N TRP A 35 -12.75 -26.39 -6.40
CA TRP A 35 -12.69 -26.31 -7.86
C TRP A 35 -11.92 -27.49 -8.48
N ASP A 36 -12.34 -28.72 -8.21
CA ASP A 36 -11.69 -29.95 -8.69
C ASP A 36 -11.56 -30.04 -10.23
N ASP A 37 -12.43 -29.32 -10.96
CA ASP A 37 -12.44 -29.33 -12.44
C ASP A 37 -11.44 -28.31 -13.04
N TRP A 38 -10.71 -27.57 -12.21
CA TRP A 38 -9.75 -26.58 -12.66
C TRP A 38 -8.35 -26.98 -12.30
N GLN A 39 -7.42 -26.72 -13.23
CA GLN A 39 -6.00 -26.93 -13.02
C GLN A 39 -5.21 -25.73 -13.48
N ARG A 40 -4.13 -25.43 -12.79
CA ARG A 40 -3.20 -24.35 -13.13
C ARG A 40 -1.78 -24.85 -13.23
N TRP A 41 -1.05 -24.30 -14.17
CA TRP A 41 0.37 -24.56 -14.37
C TRP A 41 1.11 -23.26 -14.57
N SER A 42 2.33 -23.19 -14.05
CA SER A 42 3.25 -22.08 -14.29
C SER A 42 4.55 -22.65 -14.80
N PHE A 43 5.10 -22.04 -15.82
CA PHE A 43 6.39 -22.42 -16.40
C PHE A 43 7.24 -21.16 -16.56
N THR A 44 8.45 -21.22 -16.03
CA THR A 44 9.45 -20.19 -16.27
C THR A 44 10.02 -20.33 -17.69
N THR A 45 10.65 -19.27 -18.19
CA THR A 45 11.30 -19.31 -19.51
C THR A 45 12.39 -20.40 -19.58
N ILE A 46 13.07 -20.67 -18.47
CA ILE A 46 14.10 -21.74 -18.40
C ILE A 46 13.45 -23.11 -18.49
N GLU A 47 12.35 -23.36 -17.79
CA GLU A 47 11.61 -24.63 -17.82
C GLU A 47 11.00 -24.90 -19.20
N GLY A 48 10.58 -23.83 -19.92
CA GLY A 48 10.12 -23.94 -21.29
C GLY A 48 11.17 -24.41 -22.30
N GLY A 49 12.44 -24.27 -21.98
CA GLY A 49 13.57 -24.85 -22.71
C GLY A 49 13.89 -24.25 -24.08
N ASN A 50 13.16 -23.21 -24.51
CA ASN A 50 13.33 -22.58 -25.83
C ASN A 50 14.35 -21.44 -25.85
N VAL A 51 14.73 -20.91 -24.69
CA VAL A 51 15.67 -19.79 -24.53
C VAL A 51 16.91 -20.30 -23.78
N LYS A 52 18.09 -19.93 -24.27
CA LYS A 52 19.34 -20.31 -23.63
C LYS A 52 19.47 -19.64 -22.27
N LYS A 53 20.04 -20.37 -21.31
CA LYS A 53 20.20 -19.87 -19.94
C LYS A 53 21.06 -18.61 -19.87
N GLU A 54 22.07 -18.48 -20.76
CA GLU A 54 22.94 -17.30 -20.84
C GLU A 54 22.16 -16.05 -21.27
N GLU A 55 21.13 -16.19 -22.13
CA GLU A 55 20.28 -15.09 -22.56
C GLU A 55 19.34 -14.65 -21.43
N VAL A 56 18.83 -15.58 -20.65
CA VAL A 56 18.00 -15.29 -19.48
C VAL A 56 18.81 -14.53 -18.41
N GLU A 57 20.06 -14.96 -18.15
CA GLU A 57 20.93 -14.25 -17.21
C GLU A 57 21.35 -12.86 -17.71
N ALA A 58 21.57 -12.71 -19.01
CA ALA A 58 21.82 -11.40 -19.60
C ALA A 58 20.61 -10.45 -19.44
N ALA A 59 19.39 -10.95 -19.64
CA ALA A 59 18.16 -10.19 -19.41
C ALA A 59 17.98 -9.79 -17.93
N ARG A 60 18.37 -10.67 -17.00
CA ARG A 60 18.35 -10.37 -15.55
C ARG A 60 19.20 -9.16 -15.19
N GLY A 61 20.34 -8.98 -15.86
CA GLY A 61 21.22 -7.82 -15.65
C GLY A 61 20.74 -6.52 -16.31
N GLN A 62 19.80 -6.58 -17.25
CA GLN A 62 19.34 -5.45 -18.05
C GLN A 62 17.95 -4.94 -17.68
N LEU A 63 17.10 -5.81 -17.14
CA LEU A 63 15.72 -5.49 -16.80
C LEU A 63 15.57 -5.10 -15.32
N ASP A 64 14.54 -4.32 -15.06
CA ASP A 64 14.06 -4.14 -13.69
C ASP A 64 13.71 -5.51 -13.08
N PRO A 65 14.06 -5.77 -11.81
CA PRO A 65 13.85 -7.08 -11.18
C PRO A 65 12.42 -7.60 -11.23
N ARG A 66 11.40 -6.73 -11.17
CA ARG A 66 9.99 -7.13 -11.25
C ARG A 66 9.61 -7.49 -12.68
N THR A 67 10.02 -6.65 -13.64
CA THR A 67 9.84 -6.97 -15.06
C THR A 67 10.49 -8.30 -15.39
N PHE A 68 11.69 -8.55 -14.88
CA PHE A 68 12.35 -9.84 -15.06
C PHE A 68 11.53 -11.00 -14.48
N ARG A 69 11.05 -10.88 -13.25
CA ARG A 69 10.23 -11.93 -12.63
C ARG A 69 8.93 -12.18 -13.39
N GLN A 70 8.28 -11.10 -13.85
CA GLN A 70 7.05 -11.22 -14.63
C GLN A 70 7.30 -11.96 -15.95
N GLU A 71 8.28 -11.53 -16.73
CA GLU A 71 8.49 -12.00 -18.09
C GLU A 71 9.22 -13.34 -18.17
N PHE A 72 10.13 -13.63 -17.22
CA PHE A 72 10.99 -14.81 -17.26
C PHE A 72 10.68 -15.85 -16.18
N GLU A 73 10.11 -15.45 -15.06
CA GLU A 73 9.80 -16.33 -13.93
C GLU A 73 8.30 -16.57 -13.74
N ALA A 74 7.47 -16.08 -14.64
CA ALA A 74 6.01 -16.21 -14.63
C ALA A 74 5.36 -15.78 -13.30
N SER A 75 5.90 -14.70 -12.70
CA SER A 75 5.41 -14.12 -11.46
C SER A 75 4.37 -13.03 -11.72
N PHE A 76 3.30 -13.00 -10.92
CA PHE A 76 2.36 -11.88 -10.95
C PHE A 76 2.94 -10.68 -10.21
N GLU A 77 3.42 -9.70 -10.96
CA GLU A 77 4.05 -8.50 -10.44
C GLU A 77 3.17 -7.27 -10.70
N ASN A 78 3.02 -6.41 -9.70
CA ASN A 78 2.37 -5.11 -9.89
C ASN A 78 3.40 -4.09 -10.38
N LEU A 79 3.50 -3.91 -11.70
CA LEU A 79 4.44 -2.98 -12.33
C LEU A 79 3.94 -1.54 -12.37
N THR A 80 2.62 -1.34 -12.29
CA THR A 80 1.99 -0.03 -12.43
C THR A 80 1.37 0.45 -11.11
N GLY A 81 1.50 1.74 -10.85
CA GLY A 81 0.82 2.39 -9.72
C GLY A 81 1.46 2.20 -8.34
N LEU A 82 2.59 1.52 -8.24
CA LEU A 82 3.28 1.41 -6.96
C LEU A 82 4.11 2.67 -6.68
N VAL A 83 3.71 3.42 -5.67
CA VAL A 83 4.46 4.58 -5.18
C VAL A 83 5.74 4.12 -4.48
N ALA A 84 5.69 3.05 -3.70
CA ALA A 84 6.81 2.46 -2.98
C ALA A 84 7.32 1.19 -3.69
N VAL A 85 8.07 1.37 -4.77
CA VAL A 85 8.58 0.26 -5.60
C VAL A 85 9.50 -0.72 -4.87
N SER A 86 10.15 -0.30 -3.81
CA SER A 86 11.07 -1.12 -3.01
C SER A 86 10.39 -1.75 -1.78
N PHE A 87 9.07 -1.55 -1.61
CA PHE A 87 8.35 -2.16 -0.51
C PHE A 87 8.19 -3.67 -0.75
N SER A 88 8.52 -4.46 0.25
CA SER A 88 8.42 -5.93 0.25
C SER A 88 8.02 -6.43 1.63
N ASP A 89 7.75 -7.72 1.76
CA ASP A 89 7.44 -8.36 3.05
C ASP A 89 8.56 -8.22 4.09
N GLU A 90 9.80 -7.98 3.65
CA GLU A 90 10.93 -7.67 4.52
C GLU A 90 10.79 -6.33 5.27
N ASN A 91 9.94 -5.44 4.75
CA ASN A 91 9.61 -4.17 5.39
C ASN A 91 8.52 -4.30 6.45
N ILE A 92 7.90 -5.50 6.57
CA ILE A 92 6.83 -5.78 7.53
C ILE A 92 7.43 -6.43 8.77
N ASP A 93 7.58 -5.63 9.82
CA ASP A 93 7.99 -6.13 11.13
C ASP A 93 6.74 -6.39 11.99
N LYS A 94 6.49 -7.66 12.30
CA LYS A 94 5.33 -8.07 13.11
C LYS A 94 5.47 -7.74 14.61
N GLU A 95 6.67 -7.34 15.02
CA GLU A 95 6.99 -7.00 16.40
C GLU A 95 7.03 -5.48 16.64
N VAL A 96 6.76 -4.67 15.61
CA VAL A 96 6.71 -3.21 15.77
C VAL A 96 5.67 -2.84 16.83
N GLN A 97 6.14 -2.25 17.88
CA GLN A 97 5.32 -1.72 18.96
C GLN A 97 5.41 -0.21 19.01
N ASP A 98 4.36 0.42 19.50
CA ASP A 98 4.40 1.84 19.78
C ASP A 98 5.43 2.14 20.90
N LEU A 99 6.45 2.90 20.55
CA LEU A 99 7.46 3.39 21.50
C LEU A 99 6.92 4.66 22.18
N HIS A 100 6.08 4.51 23.21
CA HIS A 100 5.38 5.62 23.89
C HIS A 100 6.29 6.75 24.38
N MET A 101 7.56 6.47 24.65
CA MET A 101 8.54 7.47 25.07
C MET A 101 9.02 8.37 23.93
N MET A 102 8.77 7.98 22.68
CA MET A 102 9.16 8.74 21.51
C MET A 102 8.03 9.68 21.06
N PRO A 103 8.36 10.83 20.45
CA PRO A 103 7.35 11.66 19.82
C PRO A 103 6.56 10.88 18.76
N LEU A 104 5.24 11.03 18.80
CA LEU A 104 4.37 10.49 17.77
C LEU A 104 4.48 11.35 16.50
N LEU A 105 4.86 10.76 15.40
CA LEU A 105 4.86 11.38 14.08
C LEU A 105 3.56 10.99 13.37
N ILE A 106 2.88 11.96 12.81
CA ILE A 106 1.66 11.70 12.04
C ILE A 106 1.78 12.34 10.66
N GLY A 107 1.84 11.51 9.62
CA GLY A 107 1.60 11.94 8.24
C GLY A 107 0.11 12.08 8.03
N LEU A 108 -0.37 13.27 7.65
CA LEU A 108 -1.81 13.57 7.60
C LEU A 108 -2.20 14.12 6.23
N ASP A 109 -3.22 13.49 5.64
CA ASP A 109 -3.90 13.95 4.44
C ASP A 109 -5.28 14.51 4.79
N PHE A 110 -5.53 15.79 4.41
CA PHE A 110 -6.76 16.53 4.69
C PHE A 110 -7.87 16.25 3.68
N ASN A 111 -8.14 15.00 3.39
CA ASN A 111 -9.31 14.63 2.60
C ASN A 111 -10.61 14.82 3.37
N VAL A 112 -11.69 15.05 2.64
CA VAL A 112 -13.01 15.23 3.25
C VAL A 112 -13.59 13.89 3.71
N ASP A 113 -13.33 12.81 2.96
CA ASP A 113 -13.82 11.46 3.28
C ASP A 113 -13.07 10.40 2.46
N PRO A 114 -12.26 9.55 3.09
CA PRO A 114 -11.86 9.61 4.49
C PRO A 114 -10.76 10.66 4.77
N MET A 115 -10.74 11.20 5.97
CA MET A 115 -9.55 11.87 6.50
C MET A 115 -8.61 10.80 7.06
N ALA A 116 -7.37 10.78 6.57
CA ALA A 116 -6.44 9.71 6.89
C ALA A 116 -5.12 10.24 7.49
N GLY A 117 -4.59 9.48 8.43
CA GLY A 117 -3.28 9.73 9.01
C GLY A 117 -2.53 8.45 9.31
N ILE A 118 -1.23 8.47 9.07
CA ILE A 118 -0.32 7.35 9.36
C ILE A 118 0.49 7.69 10.60
N CYS A 119 0.48 6.80 11.57
CA CYS A 119 1.14 6.96 12.86
C CYS A 119 2.48 6.23 12.88
N ALA A 120 3.53 6.96 13.23
CA ALA A 120 4.88 6.43 13.24
C ALA A 120 5.70 6.97 14.42
N VAL A 121 6.79 6.27 14.73
CA VAL A 121 7.86 6.77 15.60
C VAL A 121 9.19 6.66 14.88
N LYS A 122 10.09 7.59 15.13
CA LYS A 122 11.46 7.51 14.61
C LYS A 122 12.39 7.09 15.74
N HIS A 123 13.06 5.96 15.56
CA HIS A 123 14.11 5.50 16.45
C HIS A 123 15.41 5.27 15.63
N ASN A 124 16.47 5.93 16.01
CA ASN A 124 17.70 6.03 15.23
C ASN A 124 17.39 6.56 13.81
N ASP A 125 17.81 5.84 12.78
CA ASP A 125 17.55 6.20 11.37
C ASP A 125 16.38 5.44 10.74
N THR A 126 15.62 4.71 11.58
CA THR A 126 14.47 3.92 11.13
C THR A 126 13.17 4.60 11.52
N LEU A 127 12.22 4.65 10.59
CA LEU A 127 10.85 5.08 10.82
C LEU A 127 9.97 3.83 10.96
N TYR A 128 9.38 3.65 12.12
CA TYR A 128 8.47 2.56 12.43
C TYR A 128 7.03 3.05 12.29
N VAL A 129 6.33 2.59 11.28
CA VAL A 129 4.90 2.81 11.08
C VAL A 129 4.16 1.71 11.83
N PHE A 130 3.26 2.06 12.75
CA PHE A 130 2.64 1.09 13.64
C PHE A 130 1.11 1.19 13.72
N ASP A 131 0.52 2.29 13.27
CA ASP A 131 -0.95 2.47 13.29
C ASP A 131 -1.40 3.43 12.19
N GLU A 132 -2.67 3.36 11.84
CA GLU A 132 -3.35 4.29 10.97
C GLU A 132 -4.63 4.85 11.63
N ILE A 133 -4.96 6.07 11.30
CA ILE A 133 -6.24 6.69 11.66
C ILE A 133 -6.98 6.99 10.37
N MET A 134 -8.16 6.42 10.21
CA MET A 134 -9.04 6.67 9.08
C MET A 134 -10.41 7.07 9.61
N LEU A 135 -10.84 8.29 9.35
CA LEU A 135 -12.12 8.82 9.75
C LEU A 135 -13.01 9.06 8.53
N THR A 136 -14.17 8.46 8.54
CA THR A 136 -15.19 8.57 7.47
C THR A 136 -16.39 9.40 7.95
N GLY A 137 -17.31 9.70 7.02
CA GLY A 137 -18.54 10.41 7.36
C GLY A 137 -18.38 11.93 7.51
N GLY A 138 -17.40 12.50 6.82
CA GLY A 138 -17.18 13.95 6.82
C GLY A 138 -16.51 14.49 8.09
N ALA A 139 -15.60 13.70 8.65
CA ALA A 139 -14.81 14.08 9.82
C ALA A 139 -14.00 15.36 9.56
N THR A 140 -13.88 16.16 10.60
CA THR A 140 -13.13 17.41 10.58
C THR A 140 -11.73 17.22 11.18
N THR A 141 -10.85 18.22 10.98
CA THR A 141 -9.53 18.24 11.63
C THR A 141 -9.61 18.24 13.16
N TRP A 142 -10.71 18.75 13.73
CA TRP A 142 -10.98 18.65 15.17
C TRP A 142 -11.21 17.21 15.60
N ASP A 143 -12.08 16.49 14.87
CA ASP A 143 -12.39 15.08 15.15
C ASP A 143 -11.11 14.21 15.05
N PHE A 144 -10.26 14.52 14.07
CA PHE A 144 -8.98 13.84 13.93
C PHE A 144 -8.06 14.10 15.12
N ALA A 145 -7.94 15.33 15.57
CA ALA A 145 -7.13 15.68 16.72
C ALA A 145 -7.64 15.02 18.03
N GLU A 146 -8.96 14.99 18.21
CA GLU A 146 -9.57 14.26 19.33
C GLU A 146 -9.27 12.76 19.29
N GLU A 147 -9.34 12.14 18.13
CA GLU A 147 -9.05 10.72 17.98
C GLU A 147 -7.58 10.40 18.29
N VAL A 148 -6.65 11.26 17.88
CA VAL A 148 -5.23 11.13 18.25
C VAL A 148 -5.05 11.20 19.78
N VAL A 149 -5.66 12.17 20.44
CA VAL A 149 -5.59 12.32 21.89
C VAL A 149 -6.24 11.13 22.58
N ARG A 150 -7.35 10.63 22.07
CA ARG A 150 -8.05 9.46 22.63
C ARG A 150 -7.18 8.20 22.56
N ARG A 151 -6.47 7.98 21.43
CA ARG A 151 -5.62 6.77 21.25
C ARG A 151 -4.31 6.86 22.03
N TYR A 152 -3.67 8.01 22.03
CA TYR A 152 -2.28 8.14 22.48
C TYR A 152 -2.06 8.98 23.74
N GLY A 153 -3.13 9.60 24.26
CA GLY A 153 -3.09 10.41 25.47
C GLY A 153 -2.73 11.88 25.24
N VAL A 154 -3.12 12.72 26.19
CA VAL A 154 -2.95 14.19 26.12
C VAL A 154 -1.50 14.64 26.31
N ASP A 155 -0.70 13.85 27.02
CA ASP A 155 0.68 14.20 27.40
C ASP A 155 1.71 13.80 26.35
N ARG A 156 1.28 13.05 25.34
CA ARG A 156 2.20 12.60 24.30
C ARG A 156 2.56 13.75 23.35
N ARG A 157 3.85 13.96 23.16
CA ARG A 157 4.31 14.92 22.14
C ARG A 157 3.94 14.43 20.74
N VAL A 158 3.11 15.18 20.04
CA VAL A 158 2.68 14.88 18.66
C VAL A 158 3.31 15.85 17.68
N ILE A 159 3.92 15.33 16.63
CA ILE A 159 4.46 16.07 15.49
C ILE A 159 3.63 15.68 14.28
N ALA A 160 2.78 16.58 13.83
CA ALA A 160 1.99 16.39 12.61
C ALA A 160 2.77 16.89 11.41
N CYS A 161 2.85 16.05 10.38
CA CYS A 161 3.45 16.33 9.07
C CYS A 161 2.35 16.32 8.01
N PRO A 162 1.49 17.36 7.99
CA PRO A 162 0.37 17.43 7.08
C PRO A 162 0.79 17.91 5.69
N ASP A 163 -0.11 17.69 4.71
CA ASP A 163 -0.05 18.29 3.40
C ASP A 163 0.00 19.83 3.52
N PRO A 164 0.83 20.53 2.71
CA PRO A 164 0.91 21.99 2.68
C PRO A 164 -0.42 22.70 2.40
N THR A 165 -1.35 22.05 1.69
CA THR A 165 -2.68 22.63 1.37
C THR A 165 -3.51 22.96 2.60
N GLY A 166 -3.30 22.26 3.72
CA GLY A 166 -3.95 22.56 5.01
C GLY A 166 -3.59 23.93 5.61
N SER A 167 -2.61 24.64 5.04
CA SER A 167 -2.29 26.04 5.38
C SER A 167 -3.20 27.06 4.68
N ALA A 168 -3.93 26.65 3.61
CA ALA A 168 -4.77 27.53 2.83
C ALA A 168 -6.03 27.96 3.61
N ARG A 169 -6.39 29.24 3.50
CA ARG A 169 -7.65 29.75 4.05
C ARG A 169 -8.81 29.30 3.14
N LYS A 170 -9.75 28.58 3.70
CA LYS A 170 -11.01 28.28 3.00
C LYS A 170 -11.92 29.51 3.04
N THR A 171 -12.48 29.93 1.90
CA THR A 171 -13.34 31.08 1.75
C THR A 171 -14.68 30.99 2.54
N SER A 172 -15.04 29.74 2.92
CA SER A 172 -16.25 29.43 3.68
C SER A 172 -16.05 29.30 5.20
N GLY A 173 -14.81 29.43 5.68
CA GLY A 173 -14.45 29.22 7.11
C GLY A 173 -14.05 30.51 7.80
N VAL A 174 -14.28 30.60 9.11
CA VAL A 174 -13.97 31.73 9.98
C VAL A 174 -12.45 31.92 10.16
N GLY A 175 -11.68 31.91 9.07
CA GLY A 175 -10.25 32.25 9.09
C GLY A 175 -9.32 31.23 9.82
N VAL A 176 -9.81 30.05 10.18
CA VAL A 176 -9.03 29.01 10.86
C VAL A 176 -8.59 27.99 9.82
N THR A 177 -7.28 27.76 9.71
CA THR A 177 -6.70 26.74 8.82
C THR A 177 -6.56 25.40 9.56
N ASP A 178 -6.52 24.31 8.81
CA ASP A 178 -6.31 22.98 9.38
C ASP A 178 -5.03 22.92 10.22
N HIS A 179 -3.94 23.53 9.75
CA HIS A 179 -2.70 23.65 10.53
C HIS A 179 -2.89 24.44 11.84
N THR A 180 -3.80 25.45 11.85
CA THR A 180 -4.10 26.18 13.08
C THR A 180 -4.88 25.34 14.06
N ILE A 181 -5.79 24.49 13.57
CA ILE A 181 -6.55 23.55 14.40
C ILE A 181 -5.61 22.57 15.10
N LEU A 182 -4.71 21.95 14.34
CA LEU A 182 -3.71 21.03 14.91
C LEU A 182 -2.86 21.70 15.99
N ARG A 183 -2.36 22.92 15.74
CA ARG A 183 -1.58 23.67 16.76
C ARG A 183 -2.38 23.98 18.01
N ARG A 184 -3.67 24.32 17.88
CA ARG A 184 -4.57 24.56 19.03
C ARG A 184 -4.80 23.32 19.88
N ASN A 185 -4.69 22.14 19.29
CA ASN A 185 -4.76 20.87 19.98
C ASN A 185 -3.38 20.39 20.51
N GLY A 186 -2.39 21.28 20.55
CA GLY A 186 -1.06 20.97 21.13
C GLY A 186 -0.08 20.27 20.18
N PHE A 187 -0.42 20.11 18.89
CA PHE A 187 0.46 19.44 17.95
C PHE A 187 1.53 20.39 17.40
N THR A 188 2.74 19.90 17.28
CA THR A 188 3.78 20.59 16.51
C THR A 188 3.54 20.29 15.03
N VAL A 189 3.28 21.31 14.22
CA VAL A 189 3.01 21.16 12.78
C VAL A 189 4.29 21.40 11.99
N MET A 190 4.77 20.39 11.28
CA MET A 190 5.89 20.42 10.35
C MET A 190 5.35 20.17 8.94
N SER A 191 5.31 21.21 8.12
CA SER A 191 4.91 21.12 6.72
C SER A 191 6.08 21.57 5.83
N PRO A 192 6.33 20.88 4.72
CA PRO A 192 7.31 21.36 3.73
C PRO A 192 6.92 22.76 3.25
N LYS A 193 7.91 23.57 2.91
CA LYS A 193 7.72 24.92 2.37
C LYS A 193 7.39 24.86 0.89
#